data_9d320b12b2393de8e380f7996cd4db12
#
_entry.id   9d320b12b2393de8e380f7996cd4db12
#
_cell.length_a   1.000
_cell.length_b   1.000
_cell.length_c   1.000
_cell.angle_alpha   90.00
_cell.angle_beta   90.00
_cell.angle_gamma   90.00
#
_symmetry.space_group_name_H-M   'P 1'
#
loop_
_entity.id
_entity.type
_entity.pdbx_description
1 polymer ?
#
loop_
_entity_poly.entity_id
_entity_poly.type
_entity_poly.pdbx_seq_one_letter_code
_entity_poly.pdbx_strand_id
1 'polypeptide(L)'
;MKNNRILAGIAAGVIMVLTLVGCSGNRTGGAEPGTEPVEGSRVGVAMPTQQSERWIADGANVKASLEELGYVVDLQYANDDIPTQVQQIENMITSGARALVIASIDGTTLTDVLQQAKDQNIPVIAYDRLINGTENVDYYTTFDNYEVGVQQATSLLTGLGVLDENGEETGEEGPFNVELFAGSPDDNNANFFWDGAMDTLKPYMDSGVITVPSGQTSFEQAAILRWLPETAQERMENILTVIGDTELDGVLSPYDGLSIGIISALTSGGYSADALPVITGQDAEVGSVKSIIAGEQYSTIFKDTRALGDQAVTMVDSVLKGEEVEVNDTETYDNTVKVVPAYLLESDIVTVDNYEELLVDSGYYTEDDLK
;
A
#
# COMPACT_ATOMS: atom_id res chain seq x y z
N MET A 1 88.79 37.98 32.78
CA MET A 1 89.92 37.89 31.84
C MET A 1 89.48 37.15 30.65
N LYS A 2 89.55 37.84 29.49
CA LYS A 2 89.65 37.35 28.10
C LYS A 2 88.58 36.43 27.56
N ASN A 3 87.63 36.89 26.72
CA ASN A 3 87.72 37.08 25.23
C ASN A 3 87.80 35.70 24.49
N ASN A 4 86.99 35.34 23.51
CA ASN A 4 86.70 35.95 22.19
C ASN A 4 85.60 35.10 21.53
N ARG A 5 84.61 35.67 20.98
CA ARG A 5 84.16 35.84 19.58
C ARG A 5 84.73 34.91 18.53
N ILE A 6 83.83 34.36 17.67
CA ILE A 6 83.76 34.48 16.15
C ILE A 6 82.70 33.53 15.63
N LEU A 7 81.69 34.02 15.07
CA LEU A 7 81.10 34.15 13.72
C LEU A 7 81.06 32.92 12.76
N ALA A 8 79.83 32.65 12.33
CA ALA A 8 79.29 32.49 10.96
C ALA A 8 79.58 31.18 10.22
N GLY A 9 78.52 30.67 9.61
CA GLY A 9 78.59 29.74 8.47
C GLY A 9 77.23 29.11 8.16
N ILE A 10 76.49 29.76 7.25
CA ILE A 10 75.27 29.25 6.64
C ILE A 10 75.66 28.15 5.66
N ALA A 11 75.00 26.96 5.71
CA ALA A 11 74.91 26.07 4.56
C ALA A 11 73.55 25.34 4.60
N ALA A 12 72.72 25.71 3.62
CA ALA A 12 71.48 25.01 3.32
C ALA A 12 71.74 23.61 2.72
N GLY A 13 71.22 22.60 3.34
CA GLY A 13 71.21 21.23 2.80
C GLY A 13 69.77 20.74 2.60
N VAL A 14 69.33 20.78 1.36
CA VAL A 14 68.05 20.20 0.92
C VAL A 14 68.19 18.68 0.94
N ILE A 15 67.54 18.04 1.90
CA ILE A 15 67.39 16.58 1.89
C ILE A 15 66.04 16.25 1.28
N MET A 16 66.08 15.75 0.03
CA MET A 16 64.96 15.21 -0.74
C MET A 16 64.68 13.80 -0.21
N VAL A 17 63.64 13.61 0.57
CA VAL A 17 63.15 12.29 1.00
C VAL A 17 62.18 11.80 -0.06
N LEU A 18 62.62 10.85 -0.88
CA LEU A 18 61.75 10.05 -1.72
C LEU A 18 60.97 9.02 -0.83
N THR A 19 59.69 9.27 -0.61
CA THR A 19 58.80 8.24 -0.07
C THR A 19 58.22 7.42 -1.22
N LEU A 20 58.64 6.19 -1.27
CA LEU A 20 58.04 5.11 -2.06
C LEU A 20 56.60 4.87 -1.49
N VAL A 21 55.62 5.21 -2.30
CA VAL A 21 54.20 4.80 -2.04
C VAL A 21 54.09 3.34 -2.50
N GLY A 22 54.13 2.42 -1.55
CA GLY A 22 53.78 1.02 -1.76
C GLY A 22 52.26 0.91 -1.78
N CYS A 23 51.71 0.54 -2.94
CA CYS A 23 50.34 0.07 -3.03
C CYS A 23 50.20 -1.25 -2.26
N SER A 24 49.63 -1.20 -1.07
CA SER A 24 49.12 -2.37 -0.37
C SER A 24 47.59 -2.14 -0.20
N GLY A 25 46.85 -2.85 -1.03
CA GLY A 25 45.40 -2.88 -0.93
C GLY A 25 44.99 -3.55 0.37
N ASN A 26 44.43 -2.83 1.27
CA ASN A 26 43.66 -3.35 2.40
C ASN A 26 42.24 -2.82 2.29
N ARG A 27 41.36 -3.62 1.67
CA ARG A 27 39.92 -3.44 1.71
C ARG A 27 39.42 -3.96 3.06
N THR A 28 39.37 -3.10 4.04
CA THR A 28 38.53 -3.26 5.21
C THR A 28 38.00 -1.87 5.58
N GLY A 29 36.98 -1.47 4.86
CA GLY A 29 36.16 -0.33 5.22
C GLY A 29 34.74 -0.85 5.49
N GLY A 30 34.48 -1.28 6.73
CA GLY A 30 33.12 -1.25 7.23
C GLY A 30 32.66 0.20 7.15
N ALA A 31 31.60 0.49 6.43
CA ALA A 31 30.97 1.78 6.46
C ALA A 31 30.44 2.00 7.88
N GLU A 32 30.92 3.05 8.52
CA GLU A 32 30.31 3.54 9.76
C GLU A 32 28.89 4.06 9.42
N PRO A 33 27.88 3.82 10.28
CA PRO A 33 26.58 4.47 10.15
C PRO A 33 26.77 5.98 10.31
N GLY A 34 26.35 6.76 9.31
CA GLY A 34 26.35 8.22 9.44
C GLY A 34 27.15 9.01 8.38
N THR A 35 27.40 8.44 7.20
CA THR A 35 27.87 9.24 6.06
C THR A 35 26.69 9.62 5.17
N GLU A 36 26.64 10.91 4.82
CA GLU A 36 25.63 11.57 4.00
C GLU A 36 25.08 10.69 2.86
N PRO A 37 23.79 10.87 2.47
CA PRO A 37 23.26 10.19 1.32
C PRO A 37 24.16 10.54 0.14
N VAL A 38 24.78 9.52 -0.42
CA VAL A 38 25.58 9.72 -1.62
C VAL A 38 24.57 10.00 -2.71
N GLU A 39 24.54 11.25 -3.20
CA GLU A 39 23.83 11.62 -4.42
C GLU A 39 24.10 10.53 -5.47
N GLY A 40 23.02 9.97 -6.04
CA GLY A 40 23.11 8.83 -6.95
C GLY A 40 23.02 7.45 -6.28
N SER A 41 22.72 7.34 -4.98
CA SER A 41 22.41 6.04 -4.37
C SER A 41 21.21 5.39 -5.05
N ARG A 42 21.30 4.07 -5.31
CA ARG A 42 20.23 3.31 -5.94
C ARG A 42 19.19 2.87 -4.92
N VAL A 43 17.92 3.07 -5.25
CA VAL A 43 16.77 2.56 -4.49
C VAL A 43 15.99 1.61 -5.39
N GLY A 44 15.72 0.40 -4.91
CA GLY A 44 14.85 -0.56 -5.60
C GLY A 44 13.41 -0.37 -5.17
N VAL A 45 12.49 -0.34 -6.14
CA VAL A 45 11.05 -0.23 -5.93
C VAL A 45 10.36 -1.37 -6.66
N ALA A 46 9.78 -2.30 -5.89
CA ALA A 46 9.12 -3.50 -6.42
C ALA A 46 7.61 -3.41 -6.19
N MET A 47 6.85 -3.28 -7.27
CA MET A 47 5.39 -3.19 -7.27
C MET A 47 4.76 -4.50 -7.77
N PRO A 48 3.54 -4.87 -7.30
CA PRO A 48 2.95 -6.17 -7.60
C PRO A 48 2.49 -6.29 -9.05
N THR A 49 1.79 -5.29 -9.58
CA THR A 49 1.10 -5.40 -10.87
C THR A 49 0.91 -4.04 -11.54
N GLN A 50 0.56 -4.05 -12.84
CA GLN A 50 0.08 -2.88 -13.59
C GLN A 50 -1.40 -3.03 -13.98
N GLN A 51 -2.12 -4.01 -13.44
CA GLN A 51 -3.53 -4.24 -13.75
C GLN A 51 -4.46 -3.27 -13.00
N SER A 52 -4.10 -2.87 -11.78
CA SER A 52 -4.77 -1.82 -11.03
C SER A 52 -4.06 -0.47 -11.28
N GLU A 53 -4.85 0.56 -11.53
CA GLU A 53 -4.36 1.92 -11.82
C GLU A 53 -3.55 2.49 -10.66
N ARG A 54 -3.95 2.19 -9.42
CA ARG A 54 -3.25 2.68 -8.24
C ARG A 54 -1.79 2.26 -8.19
N TRP A 55 -1.45 1.00 -8.54
CA TRP A 55 -0.05 0.54 -8.49
C TRP A 55 0.85 1.25 -9.49
N ILE A 56 0.27 1.70 -10.63
CA ILE A 56 0.99 2.53 -11.60
C ILE A 56 1.25 3.91 -11.00
N ALA A 57 0.24 4.51 -10.35
CA ALA A 57 0.37 5.80 -9.67
C ALA A 57 1.35 5.73 -8.49
N ASP A 58 1.21 4.72 -7.61
CA ASP A 58 2.11 4.47 -6.48
C ASP A 58 3.58 4.41 -6.93
N GLY A 59 3.88 3.56 -7.91
CA GLY A 59 5.25 3.40 -8.41
C GLY A 59 5.79 4.68 -9.05
N ALA A 60 4.95 5.41 -9.79
CA ALA A 60 5.33 6.67 -10.42
C ALA A 60 5.60 7.77 -9.38
N ASN A 61 4.76 7.88 -8.34
CA ASN A 61 4.92 8.86 -7.26
C ASN A 61 6.21 8.59 -6.47
N VAL A 62 6.41 7.36 -5.99
CA VAL A 62 7.64 6.97 -5.27
C VAL A 62 8.88 7.24 -6.11
N LYS A 63 8.85 6.87 -7.40
CA LYS A 63 9.98 7.09 -8.31
C LYS A 63 10.27 8.58 -8.48
N ALA A 64 9.25 9.39 -8.77
CA ALA A 64 9.44 10.82 -9.02
C ALA A 64 9.99 11.54 -7.78
N SER A 65 9.43 11.30 -6.61
CA SER A 65 9.86 11.93 -5.35
C SER A 65 11.28 11.49 -4.94
N LEU A 66 11.65 10.21 -5.13
CA LEU A 66 13.03 9.75 -4.89
C LEU A 66 14.04 10.37 -5.89
N GLU A 67 13.67 10.47 -7.17
CA GLU A 67 14.53 11.10 -8.19
C GLU A 67 14.70 12.60 -7.94
N GLU A 68 13.71 13.30 -7.41
CA GLU A 68 13.81 14.70 -7.00
C GLU A 68 14.82 14.90 -5.86
N LEU A 69 14.94 13.93 -4.95
CA LEU A 69 15.97 13.90 -3.91
C LEU A 69 17.36 13.46 -4.42
N GLY A 70 17.51 13.15 -5.70
CA GLY A 70 18.77 12.78 -6.34
C GLY A 70 19.10 11.28 -6.27
N TYR A 71 18.18 10.43 -5.90
CA TYR A 71 18.34 8.97 -5.93
C TYR A 71 18.19 8.40 -7.35
N VAL A 72 18.81 7.26 -7.61
CA VAL A 72 18.60 6.47 -8.83
C VAL A 72 17.61 5.37 -8.56
N VAL A 73 16.46 5.41 -9.19
CA VAL A 73 15.35 4.47 -8.90
C VAL A 73 15.30 3.33 -9.91
N ASP A 74 15.25 2.11 -9.41
CA ASP A 74 14.98 0.88 -10.16
C ASP A 74 13.55 0.43 -9.84
N LEU A 75 12.58 0.89 -10.64
CA LEU A 75 11.15 0.56 -10.49
C LEU A 75 10.79 -0.62 -11.38
N GLN A 76 10.26 -1.69 -10.78
CA GLN A 76 9.83 -2.91 -11.45
C GLN A 76 8.41 -3.31 -11.04
N TYR A 77 7.67 -3.88 -11.99
CA TYR A 77 6.34 -4.46 -11.78
C TYR A 77 6.39 -5.96 -12.11
N ALA A 78 5.88 -6.79 -11.22
CA ALA A 78 5.96 -8.24 -11.38
C ALA A 78 4.73 -8.87 -12.06
N ASN A 79 3.68 -8.09 -12.35
CA ASN A 79 2.45 -8.53 -13.01
C ASN A 79 1.81 -9.75 -12.32
N ASP A 80 1.73 -9.71 -10.98
CA ASP A 80 1.19 -10.74 -10.11
C ASP A 80 1.89 -12.11 -10.19
N ASP A 81 3.11 -12.15 -10.75
CA ASP A 81 3.97 -13.34 -10.79
C ASP A 81 5.02 -13.30 -9.68
N ILE A 82 4.80 -14.12 -8.62
CA ILE A 82 5.67 -14.17 -7.43
C ILE A 82 7.14 -14.48 -7.78
N PRO A 83 7.45 -15.50 -8.61
CA PRO A 83 8.84 -15.78 -9.00
C PRO A 83 9.51 -14.57 -9.68
N THR A 84 8.76 -13.84 -10.50
CA THR A 84 9.25 -12.61 -11.15
C THR A 84 9.56 -11.53 -10.11
N GLN A 85 8.70 -11.32 -9.11
CA GLN A 85 8.97 -10.35 -8.05
C GLN A 85 10.23 -10.69 -7.26
N VAL A 86 10.39 -11.94 -6.85
CA VAL A 86 11.60 -12.41 -6.16
C VAL A 86 12.85 -12.13 -7.00
N GLN A 87 12.83 -12.51 -8.28
CA GLN A 87 13.94 -12.28 -9.20
C GLN A 87 14.28 -10.79 -9.38
N GLN A 88 13.26 -9.92 -9.46
CA GLN A 88 13.44 -8.47 -9.58
C GLN A 88 14.13 -7.92 -8.32
N ILE A 89 13.70 -8.33 -7.13
CA ILE A 89 14.31 -7.92 -5.86
C ILE A 89 15.76 -8.43 -5.77
N GLU A 90 16.04 -9.68 -6.14
CA GLU A 90 17.41 -10.20 -6.23
C GLU A 90 18.30 -9.39 -7.16
N ASN A 91 17.76 -8.97 -8.30
CA ASN A 91 18.48 -8.12 -9.26
C ASN A 91 18.75 -6.71 -8.68
N MET A 92 17.80 -6.12 -7.97
CA MET A 92 17.98 -4.83 -7.28
C MET A 92 19.11 -4.92 -6.24
N ILE A 93 19.11 -5.96 -5.40
CA ILE A 93 20.16 -6.23 -4.41
C ILE A 93 21.52 -6.37 -5.09
N THR A 94 21.61 -7.20 -6.12
CA THR A 94 22.85 -7.48 -6.85
C THR A 94 23.37 -6.23 -7.58
N SER A 95 22.48 -5.38 -8.06
CA SER A 95 22.81 -4.10 -8.73
C SER A 95 23.22 -3.00 -7.76
N GLY A 96 23.25 -3.28 -6.44
CA GLY A 96 23.73 -2.38 -5.41
C GLY A 96 22.69 -1.38 -4.92
N ALA A 97 21.43 -1.80 -4.82
CA ALA A 97 20.42 -1.04 -4.11
C ALA A 97 20.87 -0.77 -2.66
N ARG A 98 20.59 0.45 -2.18
CA ARG A 98 20.91 0.89 -0.83
C ARG A 98 19.68 0.88 0.10
N ALA A 99 18.49 0.83 -0.48
CA ALA A 99 17.22 0.60 0.18
C ALA A 99 16.26 -0.09 -0.79
N LEU A 100 15.26 -0.78 -0.24
CA LEU A 100 14.18 -1.42 -0.99
C LEU A 100 12.83 -0.93 -0.48
N VAL A 101 11.94 -0.56 -1.40
CA VAL A 101 10.52 -0.29 -1.18
C VAL A 101 9.75 -1.39 -1.89
N ILE A 102 9.00 -2.21 -1.13
CA ILE A 102 8.39 -3.42 -1.67
C ILE A 102 6.90 -3.49 -1.32
N ALA A 103 6.06 -3.45 -2.35
CA ALA A 103 4.67 -3.86 -2.27
C ALA A 103 4.58 -5.34 -2.70
N SER A 104 4.44 -6.25 -1.74
CA SER A 104 4.47 -7.68 -2.01
C SER A 104 3.22 -8.16 -2.74
N ILE A 105 3.38 -9.12 -3.67
CA ILE A 105 2.25 -9.86 -4.25
C ILE A 105 1.64 -10.77 -3.18
N ASP A 106 2.49 -11.54 -2.53
CA ASP A 106 2.17 -12.44 -1.42
C ASP A 106 3.18 -12.17 -0.30
N GLY A 107 2.66 -11.68 0.84
CA GLY A 107 3.47 -11.28 1.97
C GLY A 107 4.34 -12.39 2.57
N THR A 108 4.07 -13.66 2.27
CA THR A 108 4.76 -14.82 2.89
C THR A 108 5.91 -15.37 2.05
N THR A 109 6.15 -14.86 0.84
CA THR A 109 7.03 -15.50 -0.15
C THR A 109 8.42 -14.87 -0.27
N LEU A 110 8.70 -13.79 0.46
CA LEU A 110 9.90 -12.98 0.28
C LEU A 110 11.02 -13.26 1.32
N THR A 111 10.82 -14.17 2.25
CA THR A 111 11.74 -14.41 3.40
C THR A 111 13.19 -14.60 2.96
N ASP A 112 13.46 -15.45 1.96
CA ASP A 112 14.82 -15.80 1.54
C ASP A 112 15.51 -14.61 0.83
N VAL A 113 14.80 -13.87 -0.02
CA VAL A 113 15.38 -12.72 -0.73
C VAL A 113 15.62 -11.55 0.22
N LEU A 114 14.77 -11.37 1.24
CA LEU A 114 14.99 -10.34 2.26
C LEU A 114 16.13 -10.70 3.21
N GLN A 115 16.44 -11.99 3.39
CA GLN A 115 17.67 -12.38 4.09
C GLN A 115 18.91 -11.94 3.31
N GLN A 116 18.90 -12.03 1.97
CA GLN A 116 19.99 -11.52 1.14
C GLN A 116 20.15 -10.00 1.25
N ALA A 117 19.05 -9.26 1.34
CA ALA A 117 19.08 -7.82 1.58
C ALA A 117 19.71 -7.50 2.94
N LYS A 118 19.32 -8.22 3.99
CA LYS A 118 19.89 -8.12 5.35
C LYS A 118 21.37 -8.38 5.39
N ASP A 119 21.83 -9.43 4.73
CA ASP A 119 23.26 -9.81 4.69
C ASP A 119 24.12 -8.71 4.03
N GLN A 120 23.52 -7.84 3.22
CA GLN A 120 24.16 -6.67 2.60
C GLN A 120 23.85 -5.35 3.31
N ASN A 121 23.14 -5.38 4.46
CA ASN A 121 22.69 -4.23 5.22
C ASN A 121 21.83 -3.26 4.37
N ILE A 122 20.94 -3.81 3.55
CA ILE A 122 19.98 -3.05 2.76
C ILE A 122 18.67 -2.99 3.54
N PRO A 123 18.22 -1.81 4.01
CA PRO A 123 16.95 -1.66 4.69
C PRO A 123 15.78 -1.91 3.75
N VAL A 124 14.70 -2.45 4.32
CA VAL A 124 13.48 -2.83 3.62
C VAL A 124 12.30 -2.09 4.22
N ILE A 125 11.59 -1.34 3.38
CA ILE A 125 10.32 -0.69 3.70
C ILE A 125 9.22 -1.45 2.98
N ALA A 126 8.34 -2.08 3.75
CA ALA A 126 7.10 -2.62 3.22
C ALA A 126 6.18 -1.47 2.82
N TYR A 127 5.67 -1.49 1.61
CA TYR A 127 4.82 -0.46 1.03
C TYR A 127 3.40 -0.99 0.84
N ASP A 128 2.43 -0.34 1.44
CA ASP A 128 1.01 -0.67 1.41
C ASP A 128 0.69 -2.07 1.99
N ARG A 129 1.41 -3.11 1.61
CA ARG A 129 1.21 -4.51 2.02
C ARG A 129 2.27 -4.99 2.99
N LEU A 130 1.85 -5.51 4.15
CA LEU A 130 2.77 -6.05 5.14
C LEU A 130 3.45 -7.33 4.62
N ILE A 131 4.77 -7.42 4.84
CA ILE A 131 5.54 -8.63 4.54
C ILE A 131 5.68 -9.47 5.81
N ASN A 132 5.19 -10.71 5.76
CA ASN A 132 5.07 -11.62 6.88
C ASN A 132 6.22 -12.63 6.97
N GLY A 133 6.38 -13.27 8.13
CA GLY A 133 7.26 -14.43 8.32
C GLY A 133 8.75 -14.12 8.30
N THR A 134 9.17 -12.88 8.45
CA THR A 134 10.58 -12.48 8.42
C THR A 134 10.90 -11.35 9.40
N GLU A 135 12.13 -11.37 9.98
CA GLU A 135 12.65 -10.24 10.75
C GLU A 135 13.17 -9.09 9.88
N ASN A 136 13.32 -9.31 8.56
CA ASN A 136 14.08 -8.46 7.65
C ASN A 136 13.21 -7.41 6.94
N VAL A 137 12.17 -6.92 7.60
CA VAL A 137 11.39 -5.72 7.24
C VAL A 137 11.66 -4.68 8.31
N ASP A 138 12.19 -3.53 7.94
CA ASP A 138 12.58 -2.51 8.92
C ASP A 138 11.40 -1.60 9.27
N TYR A 139 10.62 -1.17 8.29
CA TYR A 139 9.47 -0.28 8.44
C TYR A 139 8.33 -0.67 7.52
N TYR A 140 7.15 -0.16 7.83
CA TYR A 140 5.95 -0.34 7.03
C TYR A 140 5.23 1.00 6.85
N THR A 141 4.75 1.31 5.66
CA THR A 141 3.87 2.44 5.41
C THR A 141 2.64 1.99 4.68
N THR A 142 1.48 2.38 5.20
CA THR A 142 0.16 1.99 4.70
C THR A 142 -0.89 2.97 5.21
N PHE A 143 -2.17 2.66 5.00
CA PHE A 143 -3.31 3.33 5.62
C PHE A 143 -3.75 2.58 6.89
N ASP A 144 -4.63 3.18 7.70
CA ASP A 144 -5.30 2.43 8.77
C ASP A 144 -6.30 1.44 8.13
N ASN A 145 -5.81 0.22 7.89
CA ASN A 145 -6.56 -0.79 7.15
C ASN A 145 -7.81 -1.28 7.91
N TYR A 146 -7.80 -1.24 9.24
CA TYR A 146 -9.00 -1.56 10.02
C TYR A 146 -10.06 -0.47 9.84
N GLU A 147 -9.65 0.81 9.94
CA GLU A 147 -10.55 1.95 9.72
C GLU A 147 -11.11 1.96 8.29
N VAL A 148 -10.31 1.58 7.28
CA VAL A 148 -10.81 1.41 5.90
C VAL A 148 -11.98 0.42 5.87
N GLY A 149 -11.89 -0.70 6.58
CA GLY A 149 -12.99 -1.66 6.71
C GLY A 149 -14.22 -1.08 7.41
N VAL A 150 -14.02 -0.34 8.50
CA VAL A 150 -15.08 0.40 9.19
C VAL A 150 -15.76 1.39 8.24
N GLN A 151 -14.99 2.15 7.47
CA GLN A 151 -15.52 3.12 6.51
C GLN A 151 -16.33 2.45 5.38
N GLN A 152 -15.88 1.29 4.86
CA GLN A 152 -16.65 0.52 3.88
C GLN A 152 -18.00 0.10 4.43
N ALA A 153 -18.05 -0.46 5.62
CA ALA A 153 -19.30 -0.87 6.26
C ALA A 153 -20.19 0.31 6.63
N THR A 154 -19.62 1.40 7.13
CA THR A 154 -20.34 2.63 7.44
C THR A 154 -20.98 3.22 6.18
N SER A 155 -20.26 3.30 5.07
CA SER A 155 -20.80 3.80 3.81
C SER A 155 -21.91 2.89 3.26
N LEU A 156 -21.79 1.57 3.42
CA LEU A 156 -22.85 0.63 3.07
C LEU A 156 -24.11 0.89 3.90
N LEU A 157 -23.99 1.01 5.22
CA LEU A 157 -25.11 1.28 6.13
C LEU A 157 -25.76 2.63 5.85
N THR A 158 -24.96 3.66 5.50
CA THR A 158 -25.45 4.97 5.12
C THR A 158 -26.23 4.91 3.80
N GLY A 159 -25.70 4.22 2.80
CA GLY A 159 -26.39 4.01 1.53
C GLY A 159 -27.71 3.24 1.65
N LEU A 160 -27.80 2.30 2.59
CA LEU A 160 -29.02 1.60 2.94
C LEU A 160 -30.00 2.44 3.79
N GLY A 161 -29.59 3.62 4.24
CA GLY A 161 -30.39 4.48 5.11
C GLY A 161 -30.47 4.01 6.57
N VAL A 162 -29.67 3.03 6.99
CA VAL A 162 -29.59 2.56 8.38
C VAL A 162 -28.86 3.58 9.25
N LEU A 163 -27.83 4.20 8.71
CA LEU A 163 -27.13 5.33 9.33
C LEU A 163 -27.43 6.61 8.55
N ASP A 164 -27.37 7.75 9.23
CA ASP A 164 -27.36 9.05 8.59
C ASP A 164 -25.93 9.52 8.23
N GLU A 165 -25.77 10.69 7.63
CA GLU A 165 -24.49 11.29 7.23
C GLU A 165 -23.52 11.54 8.42
N ASN A 166 -24.02 11.55 9.66
CA ASN A 166 -23.22 11.72 10.87
C ASN A 166 -22.88 10.38 11.53
N GLY A 167 -23.31 9.26 10.94
CA GLY A 167 -23.14 7.92 11.48
C GLY A 167 -24.13 7.58 12.62
N GLU A 168 -25.21 8.35 12.77
CA GLU A 168 -26.25 8.08 13.77
C GLU A 168 -27.33 7.16 13.19
N GLU A 169 -27.85 6.24 14.02
CA GLU A 169 -28.94 5.33 13.61
C GLU A 169 -30.20 6.10 13.25
N THR A 170 -30.77 5.83 12.07
CA THR A 170 -32.02 6.45 11.59
C THR A 170 -33.27 5.79 12.17
N GLY A 171 -33.15 4.54 12.62
CA GLY A 171 -34.25 3.72 13.07
C GLY A 171 -34.87 2.84 11.98
N GLU A 172 -34.21 2.72 10.81
CA GLU A 172 -34.60 1.75 9.78
C GLU A 172 -34.41 0.31 10.30
N GLU A 173 -35.47 -0.50 10.17
CA GLU A 173 -35.52 -1.85 10.78
C GLU A 173 -35.15 -2.97 9.80
N GLY A 174 -35.03 -2.72 8.49
CA GLY A 174 -34.75 -3.73 7.47
C GLY A 174 -35.89 -4.76 7.31
N PRO A 175 -35.62 -6.04 6.94
CA PRO A 175 -34.29 -6.57 6.61
C PRO A 175 -33.77 -6.10 5.27
N PHE A 176 -32.47 -5.82 5.20
CA PHE A 176 -31.76 -5.56 3.96
C PHE A 176 -30.95 -6.78 3.56
N ASN A 177 -31.07 -7.20 2.29
CA ASN A 177 -30.34 -8.31 1.72
C ASN A 177 -28.98 -7.84 1.20
N VAL A 178 -27.91 -8.20 1.89
CA VAL A 178 -26.56 -7.76 1.60
C VAL A 178 -25.67 -8.97 1.30
N GLU A 179 -24.87 -8.90 0.23
CA GLU A 179 -23.81 -9.87 -0.01
C GLU A 179 -22.44 -9.31 0.35
N LEU A 180 -21.57 -10.20 0.84
CA LEU A 180 -20.25 -9.84 1.36
C LEU A 180 -19.15 -10.33 0.44
N PHE A 181 -18.22 -9.45 0.07
CA PHE A 181 -16.98 -9.78 -0.61
C PHE A 181 -15.79 -9.38 0.26
N ALA A 182 -14.73 -10.18 0.20
CA ALA A 182 -13.48 -9.93 0.91
C ALA A 182 -12.31 -9.88 -0.09
N GLY A 183 -11.21 -9.30 0.35
CA GLY A 183 -10.00 -9.18 -0.43
C GLY A 183 -9.23 -10.48 -0.62
N SER A 184 -8.01 -10.38 -1.14
CA SER A 184 -7.16 -11.54 -1.41
C SER A 184 -6.56 -12.11 -0.12
N PRO A 185 -6.61 -13.44 0.09
CA PRO A 185 -6.07 -14.06 1.31
C PRO A 185 -4.54 -14.06 1.40
N ASP A 186 -3.84 -13.75 0.31
CA ASP A 186 -2.38 -13.56 0.29
C ASP A 186 -1.93 -12.12 0.59
N ASP A 187 -2.89 -11.21 0.80
CA ASP A 187 -2.70 -9.85 1.24
C ASP A 187 -3.16 -9.69 2.69
N ASN A 188 -2.23 -9.33 3.58
CA ASN A 188 -2.52 -9.16 5.00
C ASN A 188 -3.59 -8.09 5.27
N ASN A 189 -3.66 -7.04 4.44
CA ASN A 189 -4.62 -5.95 4.60
C ASN A 189 -6.07 -6.42 4.48
N ALA A 190 -6.32 -7.44 3.63
CA ALA A 190 -7.66 -7.99 3.44
C ALA A 190 -8.31 -8.48 4.76
N ASN A 191 -7.50 -8.98 5.71
CA ASN A 191 -7.99 -9.39 7.02
C ASN A 191 -8.44 -8.17 7.84
N PHE A 192 -7.64 -7.10 7.85
CA PHE A 192 -7.97 -5.86 8.58
C PHE A 192 -9.22 -5.19 7.99
N PHE A 193 -9.34 -5.11 6.66
CA PHE A 193 -10.56 -4.60 6.01
C PHE A 193 -11.78 -5.42 6.41
N TRP A 194 -11.64 -6.76 6.38
CA TRP A 194 -12.73 -7.65 6.77
C TRP A 194 -13.12 -7.49 8.23
N ASP A 195 -12.14 -7.46 9.14
CA ASP A 195 -12.38 -7.35 10.57
C ASP A 195 -13.08 -6.02 10.90
N GLY A 196 -12.60 -4.89 10.38
CA GLY A 196 -13.23 -3.58 10.56
C GLY A 196 -14.65 -3.52 10.00
N ALA A 197 -14.86 -4.06 8.80
CA ALA A 197 -16.20 -4.13 8.20
C ALA A 197 -17.14 -5.05 8.98
N MET A 198 -16.69 -6.22 9.40
CA MET A 198 -17.53 -7.17 10.13
C MET A 198 -17.83 -6.73 11.55
N ASP A 199 -16.89 -6.09 12.25
CA ASP A 199 -17.16 -5.52 13.57
C ASP A 199 -18.23 -4.42 13.50
N THR A 200 -18.26 -3.66 12.40
CA THR A 200 -19.28 -2.64 12.14
C THR A 200 -20.63 -3.25 11.73
N LEU A 201 -20.65 -4.27 10.85
CA LEU A 201 -21.89 -4.87 10.33
C LEU A 201 -22.54 -5.89 11.29
N LYS A 202 -21.73 -6.55 12.11
CA LYS A 202 -22.20 -7.65 12.96
C LYS A 202 -23.38 -7.30 13.87
N PRO A 203 -23.47 -6.14 14.54
CA PRO A 203 -24.65 -5.77 15.34
C PRO A 203 -25.92 -5.75 14.50
N TYR A 204 -25.86 -5.30 13.26
CA TYR A 204 -27.01 -5.23 12.34
C TYR A 204 -27.37 -6.61 11.76
N MET A 205 -26.39 -7.48 11.57
CA MET A 205 -26.62 -8.88 11.20
C MET A 205 -27.24 -9.68 12.37
N ASP A 206 -26.74 -9.49 13.58
CA ASP A 206 -27.25 -10.16 14.78
C ASP A 206 -28.68 -9.74 15.13
N SER A 207 -29.04 -8.47 14.86
CA SER A 207 -30.42 -7.96 15.05
C SER A 207 -31.37 -8.33 13.90
N GLY A 208 -30.87 -8.76 12.76
CA GLY A 208 -31.66 -9.10 11.58
C GLY A 208 -32.00 -7.89 10.68
N VAL A 209 -31.42 -6.72 10.94
CA VAL A 209 -31.49 -5.56 10.04
C VAL A 209 -30.79 -5.86 8.72
N ILE A 210 -29.66 -6.58 8.78
CA ILE A 210 -28.96 -7.10 7.61
C ILE A 210 -29.09 -8.62 7.57
N THR A 211 -29.40 -9.16 6.41
CA THR A 211 -29.36 -10.58 6.10
C THR A 211 -28.41 -10.85 4.93
N VAL A 212 -27.76 -12.01 4.94
CA VAL A 212 -26.87 -12.46 3.86
C VAL A 212 -27.55 -13.64 3.17
N PRO A 213 -28.25 -13.44 2.02
CA PRO A 213 -29.07 -14.48 1.40
C PRO A 213 -28.30 -15.72 0.98
N SER A 214 -27.04 -15.60 0.54
CA SER A 214 -26.20 -16.74 0.22
C SER A 214 -25.76 -17.55 1.44
N GLY A 215 -25.82 -16.97 2.62
CA GLY A 215 -25.27 -17.53 3.87
C GLY A 215 -23.74 -17.55 3.93
N GLN A 216 -23.04 -16.89 3.00
CA GLN A 216 -21.56 -16.82 2.93
C GLN A 216 -21.06 -15.67 3.79
N THR A 217 -20.78 -15.93 5.05
CA THR A 217 -20.45 -14.90 6.07
C THR A 217 -19.05 -15.02 6.64
N SER A 218 -18.22 -15.94 6.14
CA SER A 218 -16.82 -16.04 6.56
C SER A 218 -15.87 -15.42 5.52
N PHE A 219 -14.70 -14.98 5.99
CA PHE A 219 -13.65 -14.44 5.11
C PHE A 219 -13.32 -15.39 3.95
N GLU A 220 -13.10 -16.68 4.25
CA GLU A 220 -12.71 -17.68 3.26
C GLU A 220 -13.77 -17.91 2.18
N GLN A 221 -15.07 -17.73 2.53
CA GLN A 221 -16.17 -17.85 1.56
C GLN A 221 -16.30 -16.60 0.69
N ALA A 222 -15.93 -15.45 1.22
CA ALA A 222 -16.06 -14.14 0.57
C ALA A 222 -14.81 -13.71 -0.20
N ALA A 223 -13.65 -14.32 0.08
CA ALA A 223 -12.34 -13.91 -0.41
C ALA A 223 -12.20 -14.04 -1.94
N ILE A 224 -11.57 -13.04 -2.57
CA ILE A 224 -11.27 -13.00 -4.00
C ILE A 224 -9.75 -12.99 -4.18
N LEU A 225 -9.20 -14.14 -4.55
CA LEU A 225 -7.76 -14.32 -4.76
C LEU A 225 -7.22 -13.34 -5.81
N ARG A 226 -6.11 -12.67 -5.49
CA ARG A 226 -5.42 -11.69 -6.35
C ARG A 226 -6.25 -10.44 -6.66
N TRP A 227 -7.34 -10.21 -5.95
CA TRP A 227 -8.21 -9.07 -6.21
C TRP A 227 -8.75 -9.01 -7.65
N LEU A 228 -8.97 -10.18 -8.28
CA LEU A 228 -9.34 -10.27 -9.71
C LEU A 228 -10.81 -9.91 -9.93
N PRO A 229 -11.10 -8.90 -10.76
CA PRO A 229 -12.47 -8.51 -11.10
C PRO A 229 -13.31 -9.64 -11.69
N GLU A 230 -12.69 -10.47 -12.55
CA GLU A 230 -13.34 -11.60 -13.19
C GLU A 230 -13.80 -12.65 -12.17
N THR A 231 -13.00 -12.89 -11.12
CA THR A 231 -13.36 -13.82 -10.04
C THR A 231 -14.50 -13.28 -9.21
N ALA A 232 -14.54 -11.96 -8.96
CA ALA A 232 -15.66 -11.32 -8.29
C ALA A 232 -16.95 -11.41 -9.13
N GLN A 233 -16.85 -11.18 -10.43
CA GLN A 233 -17.98 -11.36 -11.36
C GLN A 233 -18.51 -12.78 -11.30
N GLU A 234 -17.64 -13.79 -11.49
CA GLU A 234 -18.04 -15.21 -11.44
C GLU A 234 -18.69 -15.57 -10.11
N ARG A 235 -18.15 -15.06 -8.99
CA ARG A 235 -18.73 -15.30 -7.68
C ARG A 235 -20.11 -14.67 -7.54
N MET A 236 -20.31 -13.42 -8.00
CA MET A 236 -21.62 -12.77 -7.96
C MET A 236 -22.64 -13.51 -8.84
N GLU A 237 -22.27 -13.95 -10.05
CA GLU A 237 -23.14 -14.76 -10.93
C GLU A 237 -23.60 -16.07 -10.23
N ASN A 238 -22.68 -16.71 -9.48
CA ASN A 238 -22.99 -17.89 -8.68
C ASN A 238 -23.93 -17.55 -7.51
N ILE A 239 -23.72 -16.45 -6.82
CA ILE A 239 -24.58 -15.96 -5.74
C ILE A 239 -26.00 -15.73 -6.28
N LEU A 240 -26.15 -15.00 -7.39
CA LEU A 240 -27.46 -14.74 -8.01
C LEU A 240 -28.20 -16.05 -8.37
N THR A 241 -27.46 -17.06 -8.81
CA THR A 241 -28.03 -18.38 -9.06
C THR A 241 -28.56 -19.06 -7.79
N VAL A 242 -27.85 -18.89 -6.67
CA VAL A 242 -28.22 -19.51 -5.38
C VAL A 242 -29.40 -18.80 -4.74
N ILE A 243 -29.41 -17.47 -4.74
CA ILE A 243 -30.43 -16.65 -4.08
C ILE A 243 -31.74 -16.56 -4.91
N GLY A 244 -31.67 -16.87 -6.21
CA GLY A 244 -32.84 -16.89 -7.11
C GLY A 244 -33.50 -15.53 -7.26
N ASP A 245 -34.80 -15.45 -6.95
CA ASP A 245 -35.57 -14.20 -7.09
C ASP A 245 -35.40 -13.22 -5.92
N THR A 246 -34.46 -13.46 -5.00
CA THR A 246 -34.20 -12.55 -3.89
C THR A 246 -33.43 -11.33 -4.42
N GLU A 247 -34.02 -10.16 -4.31
CA GLU A 247 -33.36 -8.90 -4.66
C GLU A 247 -32.33 -8.51 -3.61
N LEU A 248 -31.19 -7.96 -4.04
CA LEU A 248 -30.12 -7.44 -3.20
C LEU A 248 -30.32 -5.95 -2.98
N ASP A 249 -30.20 -5.50 -1.73
CA ASP A 249 -30.21 -4.12 -1.32
C ASP A 249 -28.80 -3.52 -1.22
N GLY A 250 -27.80 -4.38 -0.92
CA GLY A 250 -26.41 -3.94 -0.78
C GLY A 250 -25.38 -5.02 -1.10
N VAL A 251 -24.17 -4.58 -1.40
CA VAL A 251 -22.97 -5.42 -1.55
C VAL A 251 -21.79 -4.72 -0.88
N LEU A 252 -21.23 -5.36 0.14
CA LEU A 252 -19.93 -4.97 0.67
C LEU A 252 -18.85 -5.44 -0.30
N SER A 253 -18.20 -4.50 -0.97
CA SER A 253 -17.08 -4.76 -1.87
C SER A 253 -15.83 -4.01 -1.37
N PRO A 254 -14.71 -4.70 -1.13
CA PRO A 254 -13.52 -4.11 -0.52
C PRO A 254 -12.56 -3.47 -1.53
N TYR A 255 -12.89 -3.40 -2.84
CA TYR A 255 -12.03 -2.83 -3.87
C TYR A 255 -12.82 -2.52 -5.14
N ASP A 256 -12.52 -1.40 -5.77
CA ASP A 256 -13.19 -0.86 -6.95
C ASP A 256 -13.19 -1.82 -8.15
N GLY A 257 -12.06 -2.48 -8.42
CA GLY A 257 -12.01 -3.49 -9.48
C GLY A 257 -12.99 -4.64 -9.25
N LEU A 258 -13.19 -5.07 -7.99
CA LEU A 258 -14.20 -6.09 -7.66
C LEU A 258 -15.61 -5.53 -7.87
N SER A 259 -15.85 -4.27 -7.50
CA SER A 259 -17.15 -3.59 -7.66
C SER A 259 -17.55 -3.52 -9.12
N ILE A 260 -16.64 -3.23 -10.04
CA ILE A 260 -16.87 -3.26 -11.49
C ILE A 260 -17.29 -4.67 -11.95
N GLY A 261 -16.61 -5.71 -11.48
CA GLY A 261 -16.96 -7.11 -11.76
C GLY A 261 -18.36 -7.47 -11.23
N ILE A 262 -18.67 -7.04 -10.00
CA ILE A 262 -19.97 -7.24 -9.35
C ILE A 262 -21.08 -6.54 -10.13
N ILE A 263 -20.89 -5.26 -10.51
CA ILE A 263 -21.86 -4.50 -11.34
C ILE A 263 -22.12 -5.20 -12.67
N SER A 264 -21.06 -5.71 -13.30
CA SER A 264 -21.19 -6.49 -14.56
C SER A 264 -22.06 -7.74 -14.39
N ALA A 265 -21.86 -8.49 -13.30
CA ALA A 265 -22.66 -9.67 -12.97
C ALA A 265 -24.12 -9.31 -12.68
N LEU A 266 -24.37 -8.28 -11.87
CA LEU A 266 -25.71 -7.82 -11.53
C LEU A 266 -26.49 -7.38 -12.79
N THR A 267 -25.86 -6.58 -13.63
CA THR A 267 -26.46 -6.09 -14.89
C THR A 267 -26.77 -7.25 -15.83
N SER A 268 -25.86 -8.21 -15.96
CA SER A 268 -26.07 -9.43 -16.74
C SER A 268 -27.15 -10.33 -16.14
N GLY A 269 -27.33 -10.29 -14.81
CA GLY A 269 -28.36 -10.98 -14.05
C GLY A 269 -29.74 -10.34 -14.11
N GLY A 270 -29.86 -9.15 -14.74
CA GLY A 270 -31.15 -8.49 -14.99
C GLY A 270 -31.42 -7.26 -14.12
N TYR A 271 -30.48 -6.82 -13.27
CA TYR A 271 -30.59 -5.54 -12.60
C TYR A 271 -30.45 -4.42 -13.62
N SER A 272 -31.28 -3.38 -13.53
CA SER A 272 -31.11 -2.19 -14.35
C SER A 272 -30.12 -1.23 -13.70
N ALA A 273 -29.40 -0.47 -14.51
CA ALA A 273 -28.35 0.44 -14.02
C ALA A 273 -28.86 1.51 -13.02
N ASP A 274 -30.14 1.88 -13.12
CA ASP A 274 -30.84 2.81 -12.24
C ASP A 274 -31.46 2.15 -10.98
N ALA A 275 -31.24 0.86 -10.79
CA ALA A 275 -31.76 0.06 -9.66
C ALA A 275 -30.72 -0.98 -9.18
N LEU A 276 -29.45 -0.62 -9.23
CA LEU A 276 -28.38 -1.43 -8.62
C LEU A 276 -28.44 -1.30 -7.10
N PRO A 277 -28.03 -2.35 -6.35
CA PRO A 277 -27.91 -2.26 -4.89
C PRO A 277 -26.82 -1.24 -4.49
N VAL A 278 -26.80 -0.87 -3.22
CA VAL A 278 -25.72 -0.06 -2.65
C VAL A 278 -24.41 -0.86 -2.72
N ILE A 279 -23.44 -0.43 -3.54
CA ILE A 279 -22.17 -1.12 -3.74
C ILE A 279 -21.04 -0.23 -3.23
N THR A 280 -20.22 -0.76 -2.32
CA THR A 280 -19.02 -0.08 -1.83
C THR A 280 -17.81 -0.36 -2.72
N GLY A 281 -16.69 0.28 -2.43
CA GLY A 281 -15.42 0.06 -3.11
C GLY A 281 -14.26 0.64 -2.32
N GLN A 282 -13.08 0.66 -2.92
CA GLN A 282 -11.85 1.21 -2.37
C GLN A 282 -10.87 1.51 -3.51
N ASP A 283 -10.01 2.50 -3.28
CA ASP A 283 -8.91 3.01 -4.08
C ASP A 283 -9.28 4.15 -5.03
N ALA A 284 -10.56 4.53 -5.12
CA ALA A 284 -11.05 5.62 -5.96
C ALA A 284 -10.53 5.55 -7.42
N GLU A 285 -10.52 4.34 -8.01
CA GLU A 285 -10.09 4.16 -9.40
C GLU A 285 -11.04 4.90 -10.37
N VAL A 286 -10.49 5.45 -11.45
CA VAL A 286 -11.24 6.28 -12.42
C VAL A 286 -12.55 5.63 -12.87
N GLY A 287 -12.52 4.33 -13.17
CA GLY A 287 -13.70 3.57 -13.59
C GLY A 287 -14.81 3.57 -12.55
N SER A 288 -14.46 3.38 -11.28
CA SER A 288 -15.40 3.38 -10.16
C SER A 288 -15.91 4.76 -9.81
N VAL A 289 -15.06 5.78 -9.85
CA VAL A 289 -15.51 7.17 -9.66
C VAL A 289 -16.54 7.55 -10.73
N LYS A 290 -16.34 7.15 -11.99
CA LYS A 290 -17.34 7.31 -13.05
C LYS A 290 -18.65 6.56 -12.76
N SER A 291 -18.56 5.34 -12.23
CA SER A 291 -19.73 4.56 -11.79
C SER A 291 -20.46 5.24 -10.61
N ILE A 292 -19.73 5.86 -9.68
CA ILE A 292 -20.32 6.66 -8.60
C ILE A 292 -21.04 7.87 -9.15
N ILE A 293 -20.43 8.62 -10.07
CA ILE A 293 -21.05 9.78 -10.73
C ILE A 293 -22.29 9.36 -11.53
N ALA A 294 -22.27 8.17 -12.14
CA ALA A 294 -23.41 7.61 -12.87
C ALA A 294 -24.52 7.02 -11.96
N GLY A 295 -24.24 6.84 -10.65
CA GLY A 295 -25.16 6.22 -9.70
C GLY A 295 -25.21 4.70 -9.76
N GLU A 296 -24.20 4.07 -10.36
CA GLU A 296 -24.06 2.60 -10.46
C GLU A 296 -23.29 1.98 -9.28
N GLN A 297 -22.40 2.75 -8.65
CA GLN A 297 -21.70 2.44 -7.40
C GLN A 297 -22.03 3.52 -6.38
N TYR A 298 -22.13 3.16 -5.10
CA TYR A 298 -22.50 4.13 -4.05
C TYR A 298 -21.28 4.90 -3.54
N SER A 299 -20.20 4.18 -3.21
CA SER A 299 -19.02 4.78 -2.57
C SER A 299 -17.73 4.04 -2.93
N THR A 300 -16.62 4.74 -2.71
CA THR A 300 -15.28 4.16 -2.65
C THR A 300 -14.51 4.76 -1.49
N ILE A 301 -13.50 4.05 -0.97
CA ILE A 301 -12.60 4.59 0.05
C ILE A 301 -11.37 5.16 -0.66
N PHE A 302 -11.18 6.46 -0.54
CA PHE A 302 -10.03 7.16 -1.10
C PHE A 302 -8.81 7.00 -0.20
N LYS A 303 -7.74 6.56 -0.81
CA LYS A 303 -6.40 6.45 -0.24
C LYS A 303 -5.44 7.23 -1.12
N ASP A 304 -4.95 8.38 -0.65
CA ASP A 304 -4.08 9.23 -1.46
C ASP A 304 -2.71 8.58 -1.68
N THR A 305 -2.51 8.01 -2.87
CA THR A 305 -1.26 7.34 -3.27
C THR A 305 -0.06 8.29 -3.31
N ARG A 306 -0.31 9.61 -3.46
CA ARG A 306 0.75 10.64 -3.41
C ARG A 306 1.30 10.73 -1.99
N ALA A 307 0.42 10.84 -1.00
CA ALA A 307 0.81 10.90 0.41
C ALA A 307 1.52 9.61 0.86
N LEU A 308 1.04 8.44 0.42
CA LEU A 308 1.68 7.16 0.73
C LEU A 308 3.08 7.07 0.09
N GLY A 309 3.21 7.51 -1.17
CA GLY A 309 4.49 7.58 -1.86
C GLY A 309 5.49 8.50 -1.17
N ASP A 310 5.06 9.70 -0.78
CA ASP A 310 5.90 10.68 -0.08
C ASP A 310 6.33 10.17 1.30
N GLN A 311 5.46 9.45 2.01
CA GLN A 311 5.83 8.84 3.29
C GLN A 311 6.89 7.74 3.12
N ALA A 312 6.75 6.88 2.11
CA ALA A 312 7.77 5.86 1.80
C ALA A 312 9.12 6.52 1.46
N VAL A 313 9.10 7.59 0.68
CA VAL A 313 10.30 8.36 0.30
C VAL A 313 10.95 8.99 1.53
N THR A 314 10.16 9.56 2.44
CA THR A 314 10.64 10.11 3.72
C THR A 314 11.32 9.03 4.56
N MET A 315 10.74 7.84 4.64
CA MET A 315 11.36 6.70 5.33
C MET A 315 12.68 6.27 4.69
N VAL A 316 12.72 6.15 3.35
CA VAL A 316 13.95 5.81 2.60
C VAL A 316 15.05 6.83 2.88
N ASP A 317 14.73 8.11 2.77
CA ASP A 317 15.68 9.21 2.96
C ASP A 317 16.24 9.22 4.38
N SER A 318 15.39 9.09 5.40
CA SER A 318 15.77 9.02 6.82
C SER A 318 16.68 7.83 7.09
N VAL A 319 16.32 6.64 6.63
CA VAL A 319 17.14 5.42 6.83
C VAL A 319 18.52 5.58 6.17
N LEU A 320 18.58 6.10 4.94
CA LEU A 320 19.86 6.26 4.22
C LEU A 320 20.74 7.35 4.82
N LYS A 321 20.16 8.35 5.47
CA LYS A 321 20.88 9.39 6.24
C LYS A 321 21.27 8.94 7.65
N GLY A 322 20.72 7.82 8.13
CA GLY A 322 20.90 7.38 9.52
C GLY A 322 20.14 8.27 10.52
N GLU A 323 19.05 8.87 10.06
CA GLU A 323 18.13 9.68 10.87
C GLU A 323 17.03 8.80 11.47
N GLU A 324 16.31 9.33 12.47
CA GLU A 324 15.16 8.64 13.03
C GLU A 324 14.00 8.62 12.02
N VAL A 325 13.44 7.42 11.81
CA VAL A 325 12.30 7.24 10.89
C VAL A 325 11.01 7.53 11.65
N GLU A 326 10.19 8.43 11.12
CA GLU A 326 8.89 8.75 11.68
C GLU A 326 7.92 7.58 11.52
N VAL A 327 7.31 7.16 12.64
CA VAL A 327 6.27 6.14 12.71
C VAL A 327 5.19 6.58 13.70
N ASN A 328 3.95 6.20 13.48
CA ASN A 328 2.83 6.51 14.37
C ASN A 328 2.13 5.25 14.93
N ASP A 329 2.57 4.06 14.51
CA ASP A 329 2.12 2.78 15.05
C ASP A 329 3.31 1.84 15.31
N THR A 330 3.33 1.23 16.52
CA THR A 330 4.35 0.26 16.94
C THR A 330 3.75 -0.95 17.65
N GLU A 331 2.43 -1.15 17.52
CA GLU A 331 1.71 -2.18 18.27
C GLU A 331 0.85 -3.08 17.37
N THR A 332 0.31 -2.56 16.25
CA THR A 332 -0.76 -3.20 15.48
C THR A 332 -0.25 -4.25 14.47
N TYR A 333 0.82 -3.94 13.76
CA TYR A 333 1.22 -4.73 12.60
C TYR A 333 2.26 -5.79 12.94
N ASP A 334 1.78 -6.90 13.56
CA ASP A 334 2.58 -8.10 13.81
C ASP A 334 2.69 -8.95 12.53
N ASN A 335 3.90 -9.10 12.02
CA ASN A 335 4.18 -9.89 10.82
C ASN A 335 4.45 -11.37 11.12
N THR A 336 3.97 -11.89 12.26
CA THR A 336 4.17 -13.24 12.80
C THR A 336 5.56 -13.52 13.39
N VAL A 337 6.50 -12.60 13.26
CA VAL A 337 7.86 -12.68 13.82
C VAL A 337 8.15 -11.52 14.74
N LYS A 338 7.68 -10.34 14.37
CA LYS A 338 7.82 -9.11 15.16
C LYS A 338 6.70 -8.13 14.81
N VAL A 339 6.47 -7.17 15.69
CA VAL A 339 5.72 -5.96 15.32
C VAL A 339 6.64 -5.09 14.47
N VAL A 340 6.17 -4.73 13.27
CA VAL A 340 6.88 -3.84 12.34
C VAL A 340 6.46 -2.41 12.61
N PRO A 341 7.39 -1.50 12.96
CA PRO A 341 7.05 -0.09 13.14
C PRO A 341 6.44 0.47 11.85
N ALA A 342 5.27 1.11 11.97
CA ALA A 342 4.49 1.55 10.82
C ALA A 342 4.13 3.04 10.87
N TYR A 343 3.90 3.60 9.70
CA TYR A 343 3.22 4.88 9.53
C TYR A 343 1.90 4.65 8.81
N LEU A 344 0.81 4.99 9.49
CA LEU A 344 -0.56 4.83 9.03
C LEU A 344 -1.09 6.18 8.57
N LEU A 345 -1.55 6.23 7.33
CA LEU A 345 -2.24 7.37 6.75
C LEU A 345 -3.74 7.25 6.96
N GLU A 346 -4.43 8.38 6.93
CA GLU A 346 -5.88 8.45 6.96
C GLU A 346 -6.47 8.17 5.57
N SER A 347 -7.74 7.78 5.54
CA SER A 347 -8.52 7.53 4.33
C SER A 347 -9.88 8.20 4.45
N ASP A 348 -10.55 8.44 3.31
CA ASP A 348 -11.83 9.14 3.25
C ASP A 348 -12.87 8.35 2.47
N ILE A 349 -14.15 8.43 2.90
CA ILE A 349 -15.28 7.92 2.13
C ILE A 349 -15.61 8.90 1.01
N VAL A 350 -15.55 8.42 -0.23
CA VAL A 350 -15.96 9.19 -1.41
C VAL A 350 -17.31 8.69 -1.92
N THR A 351 -18.23 9.63 -2.12
CA THR A 351 -19.54 9.42 -2.71
C THR A 351 -19.78 10.45 -3.83
N VAL A 352 -20.94 10.41 -4.46
CA VAL A 352 -21.34 11.41 -5.46
C VAL A 352 -21.42 12.84 -4.90
N ASP A 353 -21.57 12.99 -3.58
CA ASP A 353 -21.75 14.30 -2.95
C ASP A 353 -20.43 15.02 -2.65
N ASN A 354 -19.30 14.29 -2.58
CA ASN A 354 -18.00 14.85 -2.16
C ASN A 354 -16.83 14.52 -3.09
N TYR A 355 -17.01 13.75 -4.18
CA TYR A 355 -15.92 13.37 -5.07
C TYR A 355 -15.21 14.58 -5.70
N GLU A 356 -15.93 15.67 -5.97
CA GLU A 356 -15.31 16.89 -6.53
C GLU A 356 -14.31 17.49 -5.54
N GLU A 357 -14.70 17.63 -4.26
CA GLU A 357 -13.83 18.19 -3.21
C GLU A 357 -12.60 17.29 -2.98
N LEU A 358 -12.83 15.98 -2.77
CA LEU A 358 -11.78 15.06 -2.36
C LEU A 358 -10.84 14.64 -3.51
N LEU A 359 -11.35 14.56 -4.73
CA LEU A 359 -10.56 14.02 -5.85
C LEU A 359 -10.18 15.09 -6.87
N VAL A 360 -11.04 16.07 -7.16
CA VAL A 360 -10.77 17.08 -8.19
C VAL A 360 -10.11 18.32 -7.60
N ASP A 361 -10.70 18.91 -6.57
CA ASP A 361 -10.16 20.12 -5.93
C ASP A 361 -8.83 19.86 -5.22
N SER A 362 -8.62 18.62 -4.73
CA SER A 362 -7.34 18.17 -4.18
C SER A 362 -6.24 18.02 -5.25
N GLY A 363 -6.62 18.00 -6.55
CA GLY A 363 -5.73 17.76 -7.67
C GLY A 363 -5.29 16.30 -7.82
N TYR A 364 -6.01 15.35 -7.23
CA TYR A 364 -5.76 13.92 -7.44
C TYR A 364 -6.14 13.51 -8.86
N TYR A 365 -7.34 13.93 -9.31
CA TYR A 365 -7.81 13.82 -10.69
C TYR A 365 -8.10 15.18 -11.29
N THR A 366 -8.14 15.24 -12.61
CA THR A 366 -8.71 16.38 -13.34
C THR A 366 -10.16 16.06 -13.71
N GLU A 367 -10.99 17.10 -13.95
CA GLU A 367 -12.33 16.88 -14.49
C GLU A 367 -12.34 16.06 -15.80
N ASP A 368 -11.27 16.15 -16.61
CA ASP A 368 -11.16 15.40 -17.88
C ASP A 368 -10.92 13.91 -17.67
N ASP A 369 -10.27 13.51 -16.59
CA ASP A 369 -10.06 12.10 -16.25
C ASP A 369 -11.39 11.41 -15.89
N LEU A 370 -12.34 12.17 -15.34
CA LEU A 370 -13.64 11.69 -14.86
C LEU A 370 -14.80 11.84 -15.87
N LYS A 371 -14.53 12.27 -17.10
CA LYS A 371 -15.52 12.36 -18.18
C LYS A 371 -15.72 11.08 -18.97
#